data_e6d656182b35d8a6a6910ece9e4b6213
#
_entry.id   e6d656182b35d8a6a6910ece9e4b6213
#
_cell.length_a   1.000
_cell.length_b   1.000
_cell.length_c   1.000
_cell.angle_alpha   90.00
_cell.angle_beta   90.00
_cell.angle_gamma   90.00
#
_symmetry.space_group_name_H-M   'P 1'
#
loop_
_entity.id
_entity.type
_entity.pdbx_description
1 polymer ?
#
loop_
_entity_poly.entity_id
_entity_poly.type
_entity_poly.pdbx_seq_one_letter_code
_entity_poly.pdbx_strand_id
1 'polypeptide(L)'
;MIHWIVDGNNLIHSDPQFRQRMKENGFEAARALLEHELSRLRNSQETFEIVYDGGNSLPARSGVESSIARSGKTADDRVLALARKRGGRGQVRVVTDDRSDIGSRLSGSGVEWVSCAEFRQQVLKGGSGQKPNRGQDSGKPTPPRSKKQVDYWLQEFGVNSEEE
;
A
#
# COMPACT_ATOMS: atom_id res chain seq x y z
N MET A 1 -11.23 -15.61 -0.58
CA MET A 1 -9.86 -15.49 -0.02
C MET A 1 -9.09 -14.47 -0.82
N ILE A 2 -8.49 -13.49 -0.18
CA ILE A 2 -7.67 -12.44 -0.79
C ILE A 2 -6.20 -12.77 -0.55
N HIS A 3 -5.41 -12.79 -1.62
CA HIS A 3 -3.96 -12.93 -1.55
C HIS A 3 -3.30 -11.59 -1.81
N TRP A 4 -2.66 -11.04 -0.80
CA TRP A 4 -1.89 -9.83 -0.89
C TRP A 4 -0.44 -10.15 -1.24
N ILE A 5 0.07 -9.59 -2.33
CA ILE A 5 1.48 -9.62 -2.72
C ILE A 5 2.02 -8.21 -2.51
N VAL A 6 2.91 -8.05 -1.56
CA VAL A 6 3.39 -6.75 -1.09
C VAL A 6 4.83 -6.56 -1.53
N ASP A 7 5.10 -5.48 -2.27
CA ASP A 7 6.46 -5.00 -2.46
C ASP A 7 6.95 -4.39 -1.14
N GLY A 8 7.78 -5.15 -0.43
CA GLY A 8 8.22 -4.79 0.90
C GLY A 8 9.12 -3.57 0.94
N ASN A 9 10.02 -3.42 -0.04
CA ASN A 9 10.89 -2.25 -0.12
C ASN A 9 10.07 -0.99 -0.37
N ASN A 10 9.16 -1.04 -1.32
CA ASN A 10 8.30 0.10 -1.67
C ASN A 10 7.44 0.52 -0.47
N LEU A 11 6.79 -0.44 0.19
CA LEU A 11 5.96 -0.15 1.37
C LEU A 11 6.78 0.43 2.54
N ILE A 12 7.98 -0.11 2.83
CA ILE A 12 8.85 0.42 3.89
C ILE A 12 9.28 1.86 3.61
N HIS A 13 9.58 2.20 2.36
CA HIS A 13 9.96 3.56 1.98
C HIS A 13 8.78 4.53 1.93
N SER A 14 7.59 4.07 1.58
CA SER A 14 6.39 4.90 1.46
C SER A 14 5.68 5.13 2.80
N ASP A 15 5.63 4.13 3.66
CA ASP A 15 4.93 4.23 4.95
C ASP A 15 5.76 4.97 6.00
N PRO A 16 5.23 6.04 6.63
CA PRO A 16 5.96 6.80 7.64
C PRO A 16 6.43 6.00 8.84
N GLN A 17 5.67 5.01 9.31
CA GLN A 17 6.01 4.19 10.46
C GLN A 17 7.20 3.28 10.16
N PHE A 18 7.16 2.57 9.04
CA PHE A 18 8.25 1.69 8.63
C PHE A 18 9.49 2.48 8.24
N ARG A 19 9.31 3.62 7.56
CA ARG A 19 10.41 4.53 7.23
C ARG A 19 11.10 5.10 8.47
N GLN A 20 10.34 5.47 9.50
CA GLN A 20 10.90 5.91 10.78
C GLN A 20 11.70 4.78 11.44
N ARG A 21 11.15 3.58 11.49
CA ARG A 21 11.83 2.40 12.03
C ARG A 21 13.13 2.08 11.29
N MET A 22 13.12 2.23 9.97
CA MET A 22 14.30 2.04 9.13
C MET A 22 15.38 3.07 9.45
N LYS A 23 15.02 4.34 9.65
CA LYS A 23 15.98 5.40 9.99
C LYS A 23 16.60 5.20 11.37
N GLU A 24 15.86 4.74 12.34
CA GLU A 24 16.32 4.56 13.72
C GLU A 24 17.12 3.28 13.93
N ASN A 25 16.72 2.19 13.30
CA ASN A 25 17.22 0.84 13.62
C ASN A 25 17.68 0.03 12.38
N GLY A 26 17.67 0.65 11.20
CA GLY A 26 18.06 0.00 9.96
C GLY A 26 16.93 -0.74 9.24
N PHE A 27 17.21 -1.14 7.99
CA PHE A 27 16.24 -1.77 7.10
C PHE A 27 15.69 -3.08 7.66
N GLU A 28 16.54 -3.92 8.25
CA GLU A 28 16.15 -5.21 8.81
C GLU A 28 15.14 -5.06 9.97
N ALA A 29 15.25 -3.99 10.77
CA ALA A 29 14.29 -3.69 11.82
C ALA A 29 12.93 -3.24 11.26
N ALA A 30 12.91 -2.45 10.20
CA ALA A 30 11.69 -2.06 9.51
C ALA A 30 11.01 -3.27 8.85
N ARG A 31 11.78 -4.15 8.25
CA ARG A 31 11.33 -5.40 7.68
C ARG A 31 10.69 -6.31 8.72
N ALA A 32 11.35 -6.49 9.86
CA ALA A 32 10.82 -7.29 10.97
C ALA A 32 9.51 -6.72 11.52
N LEU A 33 9.39 -5.39 11.58
CA LEU A 33 8.14 -4.72 11.99
C LEU A 33 7.02 -4.96 10.97
N LEU A 34 7.30 -4.83 9.67
CA LEU A 34 6.32 -5.07 8.61
C LEU A 34 5.80 -6.52 8.65
N GLU A 35 6.70 -7.49 8.75
CA GLU A 35 6.35 -8.91 8.83
C GLU A 35 5.50 -9.20 10.09
N HIS A 36 5.83 -8.57 11.22
CA HIS A 36 5.07 -8.68 12.45
C HIS A 36 3.65 -8.12 12.30
N GLU A 37 3.51 -6.92 11.76
CA GLU A 37 2.18 -6.30 11.55
C GLU A 37 1.31 -7.14 10.62
N LEU A 38 1.85 -7.62 9.50
CA LEU A 38 1.10 -8.44 8.56
C LEU A 38 0.74 -9.83 9.13
N SER A 39 1.60 -10.40 9.97
CA SER A 39 1.30 -11.67 10.62
C SER A 39 0.11 -11.57 11.58
N ARG A 40 -0.09 -10.41 12.20
CA ARG A 40 -1.25 -10.15 13.09
C ARG A 40 -2.55 -9.95 12.31
N LEU A 41 -2.47 -9.45 11.08
CA LEU A 41 -3.63 -9.18 10.23
C LEU A 41 -4.07 -10.41 9.43
N ARG A 42 -3.23 -11.42 9.33
CA ARG A 42 -3.55 -12.66 8.64
C ARG A 42 -4.77 -13.34 9.28
N ASN A 43 -5.68 -13.78 8.45
CA ASN A 43 -6.87 -14.54 8.86
C ASN A 43 -7.24 -15.58 7.79
N SER A 44 -8.35 -16.27 7.95
CA SER A 44 -8.81 -17.29 7.00
C SER A 44 -9.21 -16.73 5.63
N GLN A 45 -9.43 -15.44 5.54
CA GLN A 45 -9.87 -14.75 4.31
C GLN A 45 -8.75 -13.97 3.63
N GLU A 46 -7.65 -13.68 4.34
CA GLU A 46 -6.56 -12.86 3.85
C GLU A 46 -5.20 -13.48 4.17
N THR A 47 -4.35 -13.54 3.17
CA THR A 47 -2.97 -14.01 3.28
C THR A 47 -2.02 -13.00 2.68
N PHE A 48 -0.80 -12.95 3.21
CA PHE A 48 0.21 -11.98 2.79
C PHE A 48 1.48 -12.70 2.33
N GLU A 49 1.99 -12.28 1.19
CA GLU A 49 3.30 -12.66 0.67
C GLU A 49 4.09 -11.38 0.39
N ILE A 50 5.26 -11.24 1.02
CA ILE A 50 6.10 -10.05 0.90
C ILE A 50 7.28 -10.37 -0.01
N VAL A 51 7.56 -9.48 -0.94
CA VAL A 51 8.72 -9.57 -1.83
C VAL A 51 9.68 -8.45 -1.48
N TYR A 52 10.95 -8.79 -1.30
CA TYR A 52 12.02 -7.83 -1.07
C TYR A 52 13.02 -7.83 -2.21
N ASP A 53 13.55 -6.65 -2.53
CA ASP A 53 14.64 -6.48 -3.49
C ASP A 53 15.97 -6.48 -2.73
N GLY A 54 16.66 -7.61 -2.78
CA GLY A 54 17.93 -7.79 -2.07
C GLY A 54 17.80 -8.01 -0.56
N GLY A 55 18.93 -8.17 0.08
CA GLY A 55 19.04 -8.41 1.51
C GLY A 55 19.35 -9.88 1.87
N ASN A 56 19.60 -10.12 3.14
CA ASN A 56 19.84 -11.46 3.66
C ASN A 56 18.52 -12.22 3.82
N SER A 57 18.58 -13.53 3.55
CA SER A 57 17.45 -14.40 3.84
C SER A 57 17.20 -14.40 5.35
N LEU A 58 16.06 -13.85 5.75
CA LEU A 58 15.61 -13.98 7.14
C LEU A 58 14.79 -15.27 7.30
N PRO A 59 14.86 -15.91 8.45
CA PRO A 59 13.99 -17.02 8.75
C PRO A 59 12.53 -16.56 8.64
N ALA A 60 11.73 -17.32 7.91
CA ALA A 60 10.28 -17.05 7.77
C ALA A 60 9.66 -16.96 9.16
N ARG A 61 9.06 -15.82 9.46
CA ARG A 61 8.23 -15.69 10.67
C ARG A 61 6.90 -16.37 10.44
N SER A 62 6.41 -17.02 11.47
CA SER A 62 5.17 -17.79 11.44
C SER A 62 4.02 -16.97 10.82
N GLY A 63 3.54 -17.39 9.66
CA GLY A 63 2.30 -16.91 9.09
C GLY A 63 2.38 -15.90 7.94
N VAL A 64 3.54 -15.37 7.61
CA VAL A 64 3.76 -14.52 6.43
C VAL A 64 4.83 -15.15 5.56
N GLU A 65 4.52 -15.39 4.30
CA GLU A 65 5.53 -15.82 3.33
C GLU A 65 6.37 -14.60 2.92
N SER A 66 7.66 -14.66 3.10
CA SER A 66 8.60 -13.65 2.59
C SER A 66 9.54 -14.27 1.57
N SER A 67 9.79 -13.56 0.49
CA SER A 67 10.70 -14.00 -0.55
C SER A 67 11.60 -12.84 -0.99
N ILE A 68 12.82 -13.18 -1.39
CA ILE A 68 13.80 -12.23 -1.91
C ILE A 68 13.90 -12.44 -3.41
N ALA A 69 13.96 -11.35 -4.16
CA ALA A 69 14.25 -11.41 -5.58
C ALA A 69 15.66 -11.99 -5.79
N ARG A 70 15.75 -13.04 -6.60
CA ARG A 70 17.04 -13.70 -6.88
C ARG A 70 17.90 -12.80 -7.75
N SER A 71 19.22 -13.00 -7.65
CA SER A 71 20.21 -12.31 -8.49
C SER A 71 19.80 -12.30 -9.97
N GLY A 72 19.78 -11.12 -10.58
CA GLY A 72 19.37 -10.91 -11.97
C GLY A 72 17.85 -10.75 -12.22
N LYS A 73 17.03 -10.76 -11.16
CA LYS A 73 15.60 -10.44 -11.24
C LYS A 73 15.25 -9.36 -10.21
N THR A 74 14.41 -8.44 -10.61
CA THR A 74 13.92 -7.38 -9.72
C THR A 74 12.80 -7.89 -8.82
N ALA A 75 12.48 -7.16 -7.74
CA ALA A 75 11.30 -7.42 -6.91
C ALA A 75 10.04 -7.41 -7.78
N ASP A 76 9.96 -6.50 -8.76
CA ASP A 76 8.85 -6.39 -9.69
C ASP A 76 8.62 -7.66 -10.51
N ASP A 77 9.69 -8.25 -11.06
CA ASP A 77 9.61 -9.52 -11.80
C ASP A 77 9.09 -10.65 -10.89
N ARG A 78 9.48 -10.64 -9.63
CA ARG A 78 9.02 -11.63 -8.65
C ARG A 78 7.55 -11.42 -8.30
N VAL A 79 7.14 -10.17 -8.06
CA VAL A 79 5.74 -9.80 -7.80
C VAL A 79 4.84 -10.24 -8.96
N LEU A 80 5.25 -9.96 -10.20
CA LEU A 80 4.50 -10.36 -11.41
C LEU A 80 4.40 -11.88 -11.55
N ALA A 81 5.49 -12.60 -11.29
CA ALA A 81 5.50 -14.06 -11.35
C ALA A 81 4.55 -14.68 -10.31
N LEU A 82 4.52 -14.14 -9.10
CA LEU A 82 3.61 -14.58 -8.03
C LEU A 82 2.17 -14.24 -8.36
N ALA A 83 1.90 -13.04 -8.85
CA ALA A 83 0.57 -12.61 -9.25
C ALA A 83 -0.03 -13.55 -10.32
N ARG A 84 0.76 -13.89 -11.34
CA ARG A 84 0.36 -14.85 -12.40
C ARG A 84 0.13 -16.25 -11.84
N LYS A 85 1.00 -16.72 -10.95
CA LYS A 85 0.88 -18.05 -10.35
C LYS A 85 -0.38 -18.20 -9.50
N ARG A 86 -0.82 -17.13 -8.83
CA ARG A 86 -1.98 -17.15 -7.92
C ARG A 86 -3.27 -16.65 -8.59
N GLY A 87 -3.20 -15.99 -9.73
CA GLY A 87 -4.34 -15.34 -10.41
C GLY A 87 -5.54 -16.22 -10.79
N GLY A 88 -5.43 -17.54 -10.67
CA GLY A 88 -6.55 -18.48 -10.88
C GLY A 88 -7.18 -19.02 -9.58
N ARG A 89 -6.70 -18.63 -8.41
CA ARG A 89 -7.05 -19.27 -7.12
C ARG A 89 -7.76 -18.35 -6.11
N GLY A 90 -8.24 -17.19 -6.53
CA GLY A 90 -8.89 -16.22 -5.67
C GLY A 90 -8.61 -14.78 -6.11
N GLN A 91 -9.00 -13.77 -5.29
CA GLN A 91 -8.64 -12.40 -5.54
C GLN A 91 -7.16 -12.18 -5.18
N VAL A 92 -6.37 -11.76 -6.16
CA VAL A 92 -4.97 -11.39 -5.95
C VAL A 92 -4.87 -9.87 -5.99
N ARG A 93 -4.22 -9.28 -4.99
CA ARG A 93 -3.95 -7.85 -4.89
C ARG A 93 -2.46 -7.61 -4.76
N VAL A 94 -1.93 -6.72 -5.57
CA VAL A 94 -0.53 -6.32 -5.56
C VAL A 94 -0.39 -4.93 -4.99
N VAL A 95 0.47 -4.80 -3.98
CA VAL A 95 0.73 -3.53 -3.28
C VAL A 95 2.09 -2.98 -3.70
N THR A 96 2.07 -1.88 -4.42
CA THR A 96 3.26 -1.12 -4.83
C THR A 96 2.85 0.28 -5.28
N ASP A 97 3.74 1.26 -5.16
CA ASP A 97 3.55 2.59 -5.74
C ASP A 97 4.07 2.70 -7.17
N ASP A 98 4.79 1.67 -7.67
CA ASP A 98 5.24 1.62 -9.06
C ASP A 98 4.11 1.17 -10.00
N ARG A 99 3.23 2.14 -10.29
CA ARG A 99 2.11 1.93 -11.19
C ARG A 99 2.52 1.81 -12.66
N SER A 100 3.58 2.49 -13.04
CA SER A 100 3.97 2.59 -14.44
C SER A 100 4.49 1.26 -14.99
N ASP A 101 5.26 0.55 -14.22
CA ASP A 101 5.83 -0.75 -14.61
C ASP A 101 4.90 -1.92 -14.24
N ILE A 102 4.57 -2.07 -12.98
CA ILE A 102 3.76 -3.20 -12.51
C ILE A 102 2.30 -3.07 -12.90
N GLY A 103 1.69 -1.89 -12.75
CA GLY A 103 0.27 -1.68 -13.02
C GLY A 103 -0.09 -1.96 -14.47
N SER A 104 0.73 -1.52 -15.43
CA SER A 104 0.52 -1.77 -16.85
C SER A 104 0.66 -3.26 -17.21
N ARG A 105 1.61 -3.96 -16.60
CA ARG A 105 1.89 -5.39 -16.84
C ARG A 105 0.88 -6.34 -16.21
N LEU A 106 0.12 -5.87 -15.21
CA LEU A 106 -0.97 -6.61 -14.56
C LEU A 106 -2.33 -6.38 -15.24
N SER A 107 -2.43 -5.41 -16.13
CA SER A 107 -3.67 -5.12 -16.85
C SER A 107 -4.19 -6.35 -17.59
N GLY A 108 -5.45 -6.71 -17.37
CA GLY A 108 -6.09 -7.89 -17.96
C GLY A 108 -5.79 -9.23 -17.30
N SER A 109 -4.96 -9.27 -16.24
CA SER A 109 -4.61 -10.53 -15.55
C SER A 109 -5.60 -10.94 -14.45
N GLY A 110 -6.64 -10.15 -14.16
CA GLY A 110 -7.55 -10.36 -13.04
C GLY A 110 -6.94 -10.03 -11.67
N VAL A 111 -5.76 -9.42 -11.65
CA VAL A 111 -5.06 -8.98 -10.45
C VAL A 111 -5.38 -7.50 -10.19
N GLU A 112 -5.73 -7.17 -8.97
CA GLU A 112 -6.00 -5.79 -8.55
C GLU A 112 -4.71 -5.13 -8.07
N TRP A 113 -4.42 -3.94 -8.59
CA TRP A 113 -3.33 -3.10 -8.11
C TRP A 113 -3.83 -2.18 -6.98
N VAL A 114 -3.04 -2.05 -5.93
CA VAL A 114 -3.33 -1.20 -4.75
C VAL A 114 -2.07 -0.39 -4.43
N SER A 115 -2.22 0.91 -4.22
CA SER A 115 -1.09 1.75 -3.78
C SER A 115 -0.71 1.46 -2.32
N CYS A 116 0.53 1.77 -1.94
CA CYS A 116 0.96 1.64 -0.54
C CYS A 116 0.11 2.48 0.41
N ALA A 117 -0.34 3.66 -0.02
CA ALA A 117 -1.21 4.53 0.76
C ALA A 117 -2.61 3.91 0.99
N GLU A 118 -3.22 3.35 -0.05
CA GLU A 118 -4.51 2.65 0.06
C GLU A 118 -4.40 1.40 0.93
N PHE A 119 -3.36 0.59 0.75
CA PHE A 119 -3.10 -0.57 1.57
C PHE A 119 -2.96 -0.21 3.06
N ARG A 120 -2.21 0.86 3.35
CA ARG A 120 -2.09 1.37 4.71
C ARG A 120 -3.43 1.73 5.33
N GLN A 121 -4.30 2.41 4.58
CA GLN A 121 -5.62 2.81 5.08
C GLN A 121 -6.57 1.63 5.25
N GLN A 122 -6.59 0.73 4.29
CA GLN A 122 -7.54 -0.38 4.26
C GLN A 122 -7.15 -1.52 5.19
N VAL A 123 -5.86 -1.83 5.28
CA VAL A 123 -5.35 -3.03 5.95
C VAL A 123 -4.61 -2.69 7.23
N LEU A 124 -3.58 -1.83 7.19
CA LEU A 124 -2.75 -1.54 8.35
C LEU A 124 -3.46 -0.70 9.42
N LYS A 125 -4.32 0.23 9.02
CA LYS A 125 -5.11 1.08 9.92
C LYS A 125 -6.54 0.62 10.10
N GLY A 126 -7.05 -0.16 9.17
CA GLY A 126 -8.44 -0.55 9.05
C GLY A 126 -8.77 -1.94 9.56
N GLY A 127 -8.22 -2.38 10.67
CA GLY A 127 -8.62 -3.62 11.35
C GLY A 127 -10.10 -3.69 11.80
N SER A 128 -10.97 -2.84 11.24
CA SER A 128 -12.42 -2.91 11.38
C SER A 128 -13.07 -2.54 10.06
N GLY A 129 -13.74 -3.53 9.47
CA GLY A 129 -14.35 -3.48 8.17
C GLY A 129 -15.21 -2.25 7.89
N GLN A 130 -14.74 -1.42 7.02
CA GLN A 130 -15.59 -0.58 6.17
C GLN A 130 -15.03 -0.62 4.76
N LYS A 131 -15.82 -1.25 3.87
CA LYS A 131 -15.60 -1.18 2.42
C LYS A 131 -15.57 0.29 2.02
N PRO A 132 -14.54 0.79 1.32
CA PRO A 132 -14.68 2.08 0.67
C PRO A 132 -15.77 1.94 -0.39
N ASN A 133 -16.77 2.80 -0.27
CA ASN A 133 -17.84 2.93 -1.24
C ASN A 133 -17.22 3.30 -2.61
N ARG A 134 -17.15 2.32 -3.52
CA ARG A 134 -16.81 2.57 -4.92
C ARG A 134 -18.03 3.24 -5.57
N GLY A 135 -18.01 4.54 -5.57
CA GLY A 135 -19.01 5.34 -6.26
C GLY A 135 -19.01 6.76 -5.73
N GLN A 136 -18.05 7.51 -6.22
CA GLN A 136 -18.25 8.88 -6.63
C GLN A 136 -16.93 9.52 -7.00
N ASP A 137 -16.78 9.65 -8.32
CA ASP A 137 -16.36 10.83 -9.04
C ASP A 137 -15.34 11.71 -8.29
N SER A 138 -14.15 11.78 -8.86
CA SER A 138 -13.18 12.82 -8.57
C SER A 138 -13.81 14.20 -8.85
N GLY A 139 -14.80 14.56 -8.05
CA GLY A 139 -15.40 15.88 -8.03
C GLY A 139 -14.33 16.86 -7.60
N LYS A 140 -13.95 17.74 -8.51
CA LYS A 140 -13.30 19.01 -8.18
C LYS A 140 -14.03 19.60 -6.99
N PRO A 141 -13.35 20.18 -6.00
CA PRO A 141 -14.02 20.82 -4.87
C PRO A 141 -15.06 21.80 -5.42
N THR A 142 -16.30 21.57 -5.04
CA THR A 142 -17.41 22.42 -5.48
C THR A 142 -17.17 23.81 -4.91
N PRO A 143 -17.17 24.86 -5.73
CA PRO A 143 -16.97 26.20 -5.21
C PRO A 143 -18.09 26.53 -4.20
N PRO A 144 -17.76 27.25 -3.12
CA PRO A 144 -18.72 27.58 -2.07
C PRO A 144 -19.90 28.36 -2.63
N ARG A 145 -21.10 27.88 -2.38
CA ARG A 145 -22.36 28.45 -2.92
C ARG A 145 -22.97 29.56 -2.05
N SER A 146 -22.39 29.87 -0.89
CA SER A 146 -22.89 30.90 -0.02
C SER A 146 -21.77 31.77 0.55
N LYS A 147 -22.09 33.05 0.77
CA LYS A 147 -21.16 34.06 1.35
C LYS A 147 -20.57 33.60 2.69
N LYS A 148 -21.38 32.92 3.52
CA LYS A 148 -20.93 32.35 4.81
C LYS A 148 -19.87 31.24 4.68
N GLN A 149 -19.94 30.45 3.62
CA GLN A 149 -18.91 29.43 3.34
C GLN A 149 -17.61 30.05 2.85
N VAL A 150 -17.69 31.12 2.07
CA VAL A 150 -16.50 31.86 1.62
C VAL A 150 -15.78 32.49 2.80
N ASP A 151 -16.52 33.12 3.72
CA ASP A 151 -15.95 33.77 4.91
C ASP A 151 -15.26 32.74 5.84
N TYR A 152 -15.84 31.56 6.01
CA TYR A 152 -15.23 30.47 6.75
C TYR A 152 -13.88 30.04 6.13
N TRP A 153 -13.84 29.85 4.81
CA TRP A 153 -12.62 29.48 4.09
C TRP A 153 -11.54 30.55 4.15
N LEU A 154 -11.91 31.82 4.03
CA LEU A 154 -10.95 32.94 4.15
C LEU A 154 -10.35 33.04 5.55
N GLN A 155 -11.13 32.73 6.58
CA GLN A 155 -10.67 32.72 7.97
C GLN A 155 -9.75 31.54 8.28
N GLU A 156 -10.00 30.37 7.73
CA GLU A 156 -9.21 29.17 7.93
C GLU A 156 -7.85 29.23 7.21
N PHE A 157 -7.79 29.86 6.05
CA PHE A 157 -6.58 29.94 5.23
C PHE A 157 -5.84 31.27 5.31
N GLY A 158 -6.23 32.17 6.21
CA GLY A 158 -5.46 33.38 6.56
C GLY A 158 -5.24 34.36 5.41
N VAL A 159 -6.11 34.38 4.40
CA VAL A 159 -6.07 35.35 3.32
C VAL A 159 -6.83 36.58 3.78
N ASN A 160 -6.13 37.50 4.48
CA ASN A 160 -6.63 38.83 4.71
C ASN A 160 -6.62 39.59 3.36
N SER A 161 -7.77 39.91 2.86
CA SER A 161 -7.91 40.96 1.85
C SER A 161 -7.80 42.30 2.56
N GLU A 162 -6.57 42.74 2.88
CA GLU A 162 -6.29 44.16 3.02
C GLU A 162 -5.88 44.63 1.64
N GLU A 163 -6.80 45.34 0.99
CA GLU A 163 -6.48 46.42 0.09
C GLU A 163 -7.75 47.27 -0.11
N GLU A 164 -7.62 48.48 0.38
CA GLU A 164 -8.18 49.78 0.04
C GLU A 164 -9.56 49.84 -0.63
#